data_083ab8ccc68477ac33aee693978db372
#
_entry.id   083ab8ccc68477ac33aee693978db372
#
_cell.length_a   1.000
_cell.length_b   1.000
_cell.length_c   1.000
_cell.angle_alpha   90.00
_cell.angle_beta   90.00
_cell.angle_gamma   90.00
#
_symmetry.space_group_name_H-M   'P 1'
#
loop_
_entity.id
_entity.type
_entity.pdbx_description
1 polymer ?
#
loop_
_entity_poly.entity_id
_entity_poly.type
_entity_poly.pdbx_seq_one_letter_code
_entity_poly.pdbx_strand_id
1 'polypeptide(L)'
;MTETYPGGRVGKSDPRYDTLIRGFNLRWVGKPKYIEVCGDAEQVKRTVQQAVDGNLRITVRSGGHCYENFAVGNDGGVIVDMAPMNRVYYDGERQAYCIEAGATLWNVIWNLYKEYGKAIPGGSCYSVGAGGHITGGGYGLLSRKHGLIVDWLDAVEIVCVDANRRAHVVIAERDGKHADLLWANQGGGGGNFGIVTRFWFKELPNAPSEAHLVNLAWNWSDITEKQFRLLVELYGTFFREHSGVDSPYDGLFALLHLTHKTASQIVLTAQYVGDELRRLDEFVAFMSHAQLPDPVPQVYAVGRHHLPARTNEIQRLPWLYATQTLDGSGPNQRGKYKSAYMREPFPKHQIDTMWKFLSDDFDNPQALLQVDSYGCRINAVPSDRTAVPQRSSILKLQYQTYWTTEAETEKNLRWINDFYVAMYGERGPQPDGTMDGCYVNYPDMDLKDWEHLYYLDNYPRLQKVKGEWDPHDVFHHGQSVRVG
;
A
#
# COMPACT_ATOMS: atom_id res chain seq x y z
N MET A 1 33.47 -11.68 0.69
CA MET A 1 33.60 -10.93 1.96
C MET A 1 32.35 -10.04 2.02
N THR A 2 31.41 -10.36 2.89
CA THR A 2 30.26 -9.50 3.16
C THR A 2 30.79 -8.31 3.96
N GLU A 3 30.84 -7.13 3.34
CA GLU A 3 31.05 -5.88 4.08
C GLU A 3 29.94 -5.76 5.11
N THR A 4 30.27 -5.92 6.38
CA THR A 4 29.35 -5.67 7.46
C THR A 4 29.18 -4.15 7.59
N TYR A 5 28.02 -3.65 7.29
CA TYR A 5 27.67 -2.25 7.59
C TYR A 5 27.91 -1.97 9.08
N PRO A 6 28.68 -0.95 9.45
CA PRO A 6 29.10 -0.75 10.86
C PRO A 6 27.93 -0.43 11.81
N GLY A 7 26.74 -0.17 11.28
CA GLY A 7 25.62 0.34 12.08
C GLY A 7 25.87 1.78 12.51
N GLY A 8 24.89 2.39 13.16
CA GLY A 8 25.13 3.73 13.66
C GLY A 8 24.00 4.30 14.48
N ARG A 9 24.35 4.76 15.68
CA ARG A 9 23.43 5.52 16.54
C ARG A 9 23.43 6.98 16.16
N VAL A 10 22.23 7.51 15.89
CA VAL A 10 21.98 8.91 15.57
C VAL A 10 21.23 9.54 16.73
N GLY A 11 21.92 10.38 17.49
CA GLY A 11 21.36 11.16 18.60
C GLY A 11 21.09 12.60 18.18
N LYS A 12 20.53 13.40 19.09
CA LYS A 12 20.10 14.80 18.83
C LYS A 12 21.22 15.74 18.34
N SER A 13 22.48 15.44 18.63
CA SER A 13 23.64 16.22 18.17
C SER A 13 24.15 15.81 16.78
N ASP A 14 23.64 14.70 16.20
CA ASP A 14 24.01 14.24 14.87
C ASP A 14 23.27 15.08 13.81
N PRO A 15 23.94 15.60 12.78
CA PRO A 15 23.30 16.42 11.75
C PRO A 15 22.21 15.70 10.95
N ARG A 16 22.17 14.36 10.98
CA ARG A 16 21.14 13.54 10.32
C ARG A 16 19.86 13.44 11.14
N TYR A 17 19.88 13.79 12.43
CA TYR A 17 18.77 13.57 13.35
C TYR A 17 17.48 14.20 12.84
N ASP A 18 17.50 15.48 12.47
CA ASP A 18 16.31 16.22 12.03
C ASP A 18 15.66 15.66 10.75
N THR A 19 16.43 14.99 9.91
CA THR A 19 15.91 14.27 8.75
C THR A 19 15.33 12.92 9.15
N LEU A 20 16.05 12.19 10.01
CA LEU A 20 15.68 10.81 10.33
C LEU A 20 14.51 10.68 11.33
N ILE A 21 14.10 11.74 12.02
CA ILE A 21 12.88 11.77 12.83
C ILE A 21 11.59 12.02 12.02
N ARG A 22 11.69 12.13 10.70
CA ARG A 22 10.56 12.40 9.78
C ARG A 22 10.34 11.23 8.85
N GLY A 23 9.10 11.02 8.44
CA GLY A 23 8.72 10.11 7.36
C GLY A 23 8.27 10.88 6.11
N PHE A 24 7.63 10.16 5.19
CA PHE A 24 7.01 10.73 3.99
C PHE A 24 5.90 11.72 4.36
N ASN A 25 5.04 11.36 5.32
CA ASN A 25 3.95 12.23 5.78
C ASN A 25 4.49 13.25 6.80
N LEU A 26 4.64 14.49 6.36
CA LEU A 26 5.20 15.59 7.16
C LEU A 26 4.25 16.10 8.29
N ARG A 27 3.07 15.50 8.46
CA ARG A 27 2.27 15.71 9.68
C ARG A 27 3.00 15.23 10.93
N TRP A 28 3.90 14.25 10.78
CA TRP A 28 4.51 13.52 11.87
C TRP A 28 5.99 13.82 12.02
N VAL A 29 6.37 14.22 13.21
CA VAL A 29 7.77 14.46 13.59
C VAL A 29 7.99 13.75 14.91
N GLY A 30 8.88 12.75 14.92
CA GLY A 30 9.22 12.01 16.13
C GLY A 30 10.15 12.77 17.06
N LYS A 31 10.20 12.34 18.33
CA LYS A 31 11.16 12.81 19.33
C LYS A 31 11.85 11.63 20.03
N PRO A 32 12.45 10.69 19.26
CA PRO A 32 13.10 9.52 19.86
C PRO A 32 14.28 9.94 20.73
N LYS A 33 14.67 9.05 21.63
CA LYS A 33 15.91 9.18 22.38
C LYS A 33 17.12 9.09 21.42
N TYR A 34 17.05 8.16 20.46
CA TYR A 34 17.99 8.00 19.36
C TYR A 34 17.36 7.17 18.23
N ILE A 35 17.99 7.22 17.07
CA ILE A 35 17.71 6.33 15.94
C ILE A 35 18.88 5.37 15.82
N GLU A 36 18.62 4.07 15.69
CA GLU A 36 19.66 3.09 15.41
C GLU A 36 19.53 2.63 13.97
N VAL A 37 20.53 2.93 13.14
CA VAL A 37 20.59 2.57 11.72
C VAL A 37 21.22 1.19 11.62
N CYS A 38 20.44 0.17 11.22
CA CYS A 38 20.81 -1.23 11.24
C CYS A 38 21.05 -1.79 9.83
N GLY A 39 22.16 -2.50 9.62
CA GLY A 39 22.53 -3.11 8.35
C GLY A 39 22.41 -4.65 8.31
N ASP A 40 22.09 -5.30 9.44
CA ASP A 40 21.89 -6.74 9.53
C ASP A 40 20.97 -7.14 10.69
N ALA A 41 20.49 -8.38 10.69
CA ALA A 41 19.57 -8.91 11.70
C ALA A 41 20.18 -8.95 13.11
N GLU A 42 21.49 -9.16 13.24
CA GLU A 42 22.17 -9.19 14.54
C GLU A 42 22.25 -7.76 15.15
N GLN A 43 22.41 -6.73 14.34
CA GLN A 43 22.34 -5.34 14.79
C GLN A 43 20.90 -5.01 15.25
N VAL A 44 19.89 -5.42 14.50
CA VAL A 44 18.47 -5.28 14.90
C VAL A 44 18.23 -5.98 16.22
N LYS A 45 18.65 -7.24 16.37
CA LYS A 45 18.49 -8.02 17.61
C LYS A 45 19.16 -7.32 18.81
N ARG A 46 20.40 -6.86 18.66
CA ARG A 46 21.10 -6.12 19.74
C ARG A 46 20.38 -4.84 20.12
N THR A 47 19.87 -4.10 19.14
CA THR A 47 19.12 -2.86 19.35
C THR A 47 17.81 -3.12 20.08
N VAL A 48 17.08 -4.15 19.67
CA VAL A 48 15.84 -4.60 20.32
C VAL A 48 16.14 -4.98 21.79
N GLN A 49 17.19 -5.80 22.04
CA GLN A 49 17.55 -6.19 23.41
C GLN A 49 17.89 -4.98 24.28
N GLN A 50 18.70 -4.05 23.76
CA GLN A 50 19.06 -2.83 24.51
C GLN A 50 17.83 -1.97 24.83
N ALA A 51 16.88 -1.89 23.90
CA ALA A 51 15.64 -1.14 24.13
C ALA A 51 14.76 -1.84 25.18
N VAL A 52 14.64 -3.17 25.13
CA VAL A 52 13.91 -3.99 26.12
C VAL A 52 14.53 -3.84 27.52
N ASP A 53 15.87 -3.97 27.63
CA ASP A 53 16.60 -3.83 28.88
C ASP A 53 16.48 -2.40 29.47
N GLY A 54 16.43 -1.41 28.58
CA GLY A 54 16.25 0.01 28.93
C GLY A 54 14.79 0.45 29.11
N ASN A 55 13.82 -0.47 28.97
CA ASN A 55 12.38 -0.18 28.96
C ASN A 55 12.02 0.98 28.01
N LEU A 56 12.60 0.96 26.81
CA LEU A 56 12.35 1.94 25.74
C LEU A 56 11.37 1.38 24.73
N ARG A 57 10.41 2.19 24.31
CA ARG A 57 9.52 1.85 23.21
C ARG A 57 10.31 1.71 21.91
N ILE A 58 9.93 0.75 21.07
CA ILE A 58 10.56 0.48 19.78
C ILE A 58 9.57 0.80 18.67
N THR A 59 10.02 1.51 17.64
CA THR A 59 9.35 1.58 16.35
C THR A 59 10.34 1.25 15.24
N VAL A 60 9.83 0.80 14.10
CA VAL A 60 10.65 0.38 12.95
C VAL A 60 10.33 1.24 11.73
N ARG A 61 11.38 1.59 10.97
CA ARG A 61 11.26 2.30 9.70
C ARG A 61 11.99 1.56 8.59
N SER A 62 11.26 1.21 7.54
CA SER A 62 11.76 0.80 6.24
C SER A 62 11.84 2.03 5.33
N GLY A 63 10.93 2.24 4.37
CA GLY A 63 10.88 3.43 3.51
C GLY A 63 10.25 4.69 4.14
N GLY A 64 9.67 4.60 5.34
CA GLY A 64 9.09 5.76 6.03
C GLY A 64 7.76 6.27 5.48
N HIS A 65 7.03 5.47 4.72
CA HIS A 65 5.76 5.85 4.06
C HIS A 65 4.49 5.61 4.89
N CYS A 66 4.60 5.30 6.19
CA CYS A 66 3.43 5.12 7.03
C CYS A 66 2.57 6.40 7.05
N TYR A 67 1.28 6.26 6.77
CA TYR A 67 0.36 7.40 6.70
C TYR A 67 0.03 7.99 8.07
N GLU A 68 0.07 7.17 9.10
CA GLU A 68 -0.10 7.59 10.50
C GLU A 68 1.23 7.59 11.26
N ASN A 69 1.23 8.02 12.51
CA ASN A 69 2.44 8.22 13.31
C ASN A 69 3.02 6.92 13.90
N PHE A 70 2.99 5.80 13.16
CA PHE A 70 3.40 4.50 13.72
C PHE A 70 4.91 4.25 13.62
N ALA A 71 5.56 4.79 12.59
CA ALA A 71 6.99 4.57 12.36
C ALA A 71 7.91 5.58 13.06
N VAL A 72 7.50 6.85 13.14
CA VAL A 72 8.32 7.92 13.71
C VAL A 72 7.83 8.47 15.05
N GLY A 73 6.54 8.28 15.39
CA GLY A 73 5.94 8.71 16.64
C GLY A 73 6.39 7.89 17.82
N ASN A 74 7.61 8.15 18.29
CA ASN A 74 8.25 7.40 19.36
C ASN A 74 9.01 8.33 20.31
N ASP A 75 8.27 9.10 21.10
CA ASP A 75 8.86 10.06 22.02
C ASP A 75 9.64 9.34 23.14
N GLY A 76 10.93 9.65 23.23
CA GLY A 76 11.84 9.08 24.23
C GLY A 76 12.27 7.62 23.95
N GLY A 77 11.73 6.95 22.93
CA GLY A 77 12.07 5.58 22.58
C GLY A 77 13.16 5.47 21.51
N VAL A 78 13.20 4.34 20.81
CA VAL A 78 14.17 3.99 19.77
C VAL A 78 13.48 3.77 18.45
N ILE A 79 13.93 4.47 17.39
CA ILE A 79 13.56 4.14 16.01
C ILE A 79 14.64 3.23 15.45
N VAL A 80 14.26 2.03 15.02
CA VAL A 80 15.11 1.10 14.25
C VAL A 80 14.97 1.43 12.79
N ASP A 81 16.02 1.94 12.17
CA ASP A 81 16.05 2.30 10.75
C ASP A 81 16.72 1.20 9.94
N MET A 82 15.97 0.63 9.02
CA MET A 82 16.37 -0.51 8.21
C MET A 82 16.97 -0.13 6.86
N ALA A 83 17.13 1.17 6.55
CA ALA A 83 17.52 1.64 5.22
C ALA A 83 18.77 0.96 4.62
N PRO A 84 19.82 0.59 5.39
CA PRO A 84 20.97 -0.14 4.84
C PRO A 84 20.69 -1.60 4.47
N MET A 85 19.62 -2.21 4.97
CA MET A 85 19.20 -3.57 4.61
C MET A 85 18.36 -3.51 3.33
N ASN A 86 18.97 -3.21 2.20
CA ASN A 86 18.27 -2.89 0.95
C ASN A 86 18.64 -3.80 -0.24
N ARG A 87 19.31 -4.91 0.01
CA ARG A 87 19.70 -5.85 -1.05
C ARG A 87 18.50 -6.68 -1.52
N VAL A 88 18.56 -7.00 -2.82
CA VAL A 88 17.66 -7.94 -3.49
C VAL A 88 18.52 -8.91 -4.26
N TYR A 89 18.48 -10.21 -3.94
CA TYR A 89 19.38 -11.20 -4.49
C TYR A 89 18.78 -12.61 -4.51
N TYR A 90 19.38 -13.52 -5.25
CA TYR A 90 19.04 -14.94 -5.17
C TYR A 90 19.88 -15.62 -4.08
N ASP A 91 19.21 -16.18 -3.11
CA ASP A 91 19.81 -16.95 -2.01
C ASP A 91 19.96 -18.42 -2.45
N GLY A 92 21.19 -18.80 -2.79
CA GLY A 92 21.51 -20.14 -3.29
C GLY A 92 21.35 -21.24 -2.25
N GLU A 93 21.47 -20.92 -0.96
CA GLU A 93 21.27 -21.92 0.11
C GLU A 93 19.77 -22.23 0.30
N ARG A 94 18.91 -21.22 0.16
CA ARG A 94 17.46 -21.35 0.27
C ARG A 94 16.77 -21.61 -1.07
N GLN A 95 17.49 -21.50 -2.17
CA GLN A 95 16.94 -21.54 -3.54
C GLN A 95 15.72 -20.62 -3.68
N ALA A 96 15.87 -19.37 -3.26
CA ALA A 96 14.79 -18.38 -3.21
C ALA A 96 15.31 -16.96 -3.50
N TYR A 97 14.46 -16.11 -4.03
CA TYR A 97 14.72 -14.67 -4.14
C TYR A 97 14.58 -14.05 -2.75
N CYS A 98 15.59 -13.34 -2.31
CA CYS A 98 15.62 -12.63 -1.04
C CYS A 98 15.46 -11.13 -1.25
N ILE A 99 14.56 -10.52 -0.46
CA ILE A 99 14.36 -9.07 -0.38
C ILE A 99 14.62 -8.65 1.06
N GLU A 100 15.60 -7.78 1.29
CA GLU A 100 15.83 -7.19 2.61
C GLU A 100 14.78 -6.10 2.90
N ALA A 101 14.34 -6.01 4.16
CA ALA A 101 13.17 -5.23 4.55
C ALA A 101 13.33 -3.70 4.41
N GLY A 102 14.55 -3.20 4.34
CA GLY A 102 14.85 -1.77 4.07
C GLY A 102 14.88 -1.42 2.59
N ALA A 103 14.78 -2.40 1.66
CA ALA A 103 14.74 -2.14 0.23
C ALA A 103 13.52 -1.30 -0.12
N THR A 104 13.68 -0.35 -1.04
CA THR A 104 12.55 0.36 -1.64
C THR A 104 11.94 -0.46 -2.78
N LEU A 105 10.70 -0.18 -3.16
CA LEU A 105 10.07 -0.87 -4.31
C LEU A 105 10.88 -0.66 -5.60
N TRP A 106 11.57 0.48 -5.74
CA TRP A 106 12.49 0.67 -6.86
C TRP A 106 13.64 -0.35 -6.83
N ASN A 107 14.30 -0.54 -5.67
CA ASN A 107 15.34 -1.55 -5.54
C ASN A 107 14.81 -2.94 -5.90
N VAL A 108 13.61 -3.28 -5.42
CA VAL A 108 12.99 -4.59 -5.65
C VAL A 108 12.69 -4.79 -7.14
N ILE A 109 11.95 -3.87 -7.76
CA ILE A 109 11.54 -3.96 -9.17
C ILE A 109 12.76 -4.00 -10.09
N TRP A 110 13.73 -3.09 -9.85
CA TRP A 110 14.92 -2.99 -10.67
C TRP A 110 15.78 -4.26 -10.65
N ASN A 111 16.11 -4.75 -9.45
CA ASN A 111 17.01 -5.90 -9.32
C ASN A 111 16.33 -7.20 -9.77
N LEU A 112 15.07 -7.44 -9.38
CA LEU A 112 14.33 -8.62 -9.85
C LEU A 112 14.22 -8.65 -11.37
N TYR A 113 13.93 -7.51 -12.00
CA TYR A 113 13.81 -7.43 -13.45
C TYR A 113 15.15 -7.61 -14.14
N LYS A 114 16.17 -6.83 -13.74
CA LYS A 114 17.47 -6.76 -14.44
C LYS A 114 18.28 -8.03 -14.29
N GLU A 115 18.28 -8.62 -13.11
CA GLU A 115 19.15 -9.76 -12.81
C GLU A 115 18.46 -11.11 -13.09
N TYR A 116 17.14 -11.17 -12.92
CA TYR A 116 16.42 -12.45 -12.93
C TYR A 116 15.25 -12.52 -13.92
N GLY A 117 14.89 -11.43 -14.58
CA GLY A 117 13.69 -11.38 -15.45
C GLY A 117 12.38 -11.62 -14.68
N LYS A 118 12.37 -11.31 -13.37
CA LYS A 118 11.23 -11.53 -12.49
C LYS A 118 10.53 -10.21 -12.14
N ALA A 119 9.26 -10.33 -11.74
CA ALA A 119 8.45 -9.23 -11.22
C ALA A 119 7.84 -9.60 -9.87
N ILE A 120 7.46 -8.57 -9.11
CA ILE A 120 6.66 -8.71 -7.90
C ILE A 120 5.35 -7.92 -8.10
N PRO A 121 4.18 -8.44 -7.70
CA PRO A 121 2.91 -7.73 -7.87
C PRO A 121 2.72 -6.61 -6.81
N GLY A 122 3.71 -5.73 -6.70
CA GLY A 122 3.78 -4.65 -5.73
C GLY A 122 3.31 -3.30 -6.26
N GLY A 123 3.23 -2.32 -5.35
CA GLY A 123 2.79 -0.97 -5.63
C GLY A 123 3.71 -0.20 -6.58
N SER A 124 3.20 0.89 -7.15
CA SER A 124 3.90 1.74 -8.12
C SER A 124 4.78 2.83 -7.48
N CYS A 125 4.62 3.11 -6.19
CA CYS A 125 5.39 4.16 -5.52
C CYS A 125 6.81 3.68 -5.20
N TYR A 126 7.80 4.16 -5.93
CA TYR A 126 9.17 3.69 -5.89
C TYR A 126 9.90 3.87 -4.56
N SER A 127 9.57 4.92 -3.81
CA SER A 127 10.19 5.20 -2.51
C SER A 127 9.57 4.44 -1.33
N VAL A 128 8.47 3.71 -1.53
CA VAL A 128 7.85 2.87 -0.49
C VAL A 128 8.78 1.72 -0.11
N GLY A 129 8.93 1.47 1.18
CA GLY A 129 9.77 0.39 1.70
C GLY A 129 9.09 -0.97 1.65
N ALA A 130 9.85 -1.99 1.23
CA ALA A 130 9.39 -3.37 1.15
C ALA A 130 8.88 -3.91 2.49
N GLY A 131 9.54 -3.55 3.61
CA GLY A 131 9.19 -4.04 4.94
C GLY A 131 7.73 -3.81 5.30
N GLY A 132 7.24 -2.57 5.24
CA GLY A 132 5.84 -2.27 5.53
C GLY A 132 4.90 -2.73 4.41
N HIS A 133 5.31 -2.57 3.16
CA HIS A 133 4.46 -2.91 2.02
C HIS A 133 4.12 -4.40 1.96
N ILE A 134 5.12 -5.28 2.10
CA ILE A 134 4.93 -6.73 2.04
C ILE A 134 4.12 -7.20 3.26
N THR A 135 4.50 -6.80 4.48
CA THR A 135 3.82 -7.28 5.69
C THR A 135 2.34 -6.92 5.77
N GLY A 136 1.89 -5.89 5.05
CA GLY A 136 0.48 -5.52 4.95
C GLY A 136 -0.24 -6.07 3.72
N GLY A 137 0.38 -6.99 2.95
CA GLY A 137 -0.25 -7.65 1.80
C GLY A 137 0.45 -7.40 0.47
N GLY A 138 0.79 -6.16 0.16
CA GLY A 138 1.48 -5.80 -1.08
C GLY A 138 0.59 -5.89 -2.32
N TYR A 139 -0.09 -4.79 -2.66
CA TYR A 139 -0.96 -4.65 -3.81
C TYR A 139 -0.38 -3.66 -4.84
N GLY A 140 -0.54 -3.94 -6.12
CA GLY A 140 -0.09 -3.05 -7.18
C GLY A 140 -0.45 -3.46 -8.60
N LEU A 141 0.28 -2.93 -9.58
CA LEU A 141 -0.04 -2.94 -11.01
C LEU A 141 -0.23 -4.34 -11.64
N LEU A 142 0.37 -5.37 -11.06
CA LEU A 142 0.29 -6.75 -11.55
C LEU A 142 -0.60 -7.65 -10.67
N SER A 143 -1.26 -7.10 -9.63
CA SER A 143 -1.95 -7.92 -8.63
C SER A 143 -3.19 -8.63 -9.18
N ARG A 144 -3.92 -8.03 -10.12
CA ARG A 144 -5.07 -8.71 -10.75
C ARG A 144 -4.62 -9.98 -11.49
N LYS A 145 -3.44 -9.93 -12.11
CA LYS A 145 -2.86 -11.04 -12.87
C LYS A 145 -2.16 -12.09 -12.01
N HIS A 146 -1.54 -11.67 -10.91
CA HIS A 146 -0.63 -12.54 -10.15
C HIS A 146 -0.98 -12.69 -8.66
N GLY A 147 -2.05 -12.07 -8.16
CA GLY A 147 -2.36 -12.03 -6.72
C GLY A 147 -1.58 -10.94 -5.98
N LEU A 148 -1.60 -10.99 -4.66
CA LEU A 148 -0.84 -10.08 -3.80
C LEU A 148 0.60 -10.59 -3.61
N ILE A 149 1.51 -9.71 -3.16
CA ILE A 149 2.91 -10.11 -2.87
C ILE A 149 2.95 -11.26 -1.86
N VAL A 150 2.13 -11.19 -0.81
CA VAL A 150 2.12 -12.21 0.26
C VAL A 150 1.67 -13.59 -0.21
N ASP A 151 1.00 -13.71 -1.35
CA ASP A 151 0.60 -14.99 -1.91
C ASP A 151 1.82 -15.80 -2.39
N TRP A 152 2.91 -15.12 -2.72
CA TRP A 152 4.21 -15.67 -3.16
C TRP A 152 5.23 -15.80 -2.02
N LEU A 153 4.95 -15.25 -0.82
CA LEU A 153 5.88 -15.23 0.30
C LEU A 153 6.03 -16.61 0.94
N ASP A 154 7.23 -17.16 0.95
CA ASP A 154 7.54 -18.50 1.48
C ASP A 154 8.18 -18.48 2.86
N ALA A 155 8.97 -17.45 3.18
CA ALA A 155 9.61 -17.32 4.48
C ALA A 155 9.92 -15.88 4.84
N VAL A 156 10.03 -15.62 6.14
CA VAL A 156 10.56 -14.36 6.70
C VAL A 156 11.63 -14.63 7.74
N GLU A 157 12.63 -13.76 7.81
CA GLU A 157 13.50 -13.61 8.97
C GLU A 157 12.98 -12.46 9.82
N ILE A 158 12.76 -12.70 11.10
CA ILE A 158 12.15 -11.74 12.00
C ILE A 158 12.85 -11.74 13.37
N VAL A 159 13.05 -10.57 13.94
CA VAL A 159 13.54 -10.41 15.31
C VAL A 159 12.35 -10.30 16.25
N CYS A 160 12.17 -11.29 17.12
CA CYS A 160 11.11 -11.37 18.13
C CYS A 160 11.66 -11.19 19.55
N VAL A 161 10.77 -11.00 20.52
CA VAL A 161 11.10 -10.98 21.96
C VAL A 161 10.28 -12.03 22.68
N ASP A 162 10.95 -12.98 23.31
CA ASP A 162 10.31 -14.11 23.99
C ASP A 162 9.71 -13.74 25.36
N ALA A 163 9.05 -14.73 26.00
CA ALA A 163 8.45 -14.58 27.33
C ALA A 163 9.46 -14.21 28.42
N ASN A 164 10.77 -14.48 28.22
CA ASN A 164 11.86 -14.09 29.12
C ASN A 164 12.45 -12.72 28.80
N ARG A 165 11.79 -11.94 27.91
CA ARG A 165 12.25 -10.63 27.43
C ARG A 165 13.59 -10.69 26.68
N ARG A 166 13.86 -11.82 25.98
CA ARG A 166 15.07 -12.02 25.17
C ARG A 166 14.79 -11.84 23.69
N ALA A 167 15.54 -10.94 23.06
CA ALA A 167 15.50 -10.78 21.62
C ALA A 167 16.22 -11.93 20.90
N HIS A 168 15.59 -12.51 19.90
CA HIS A 168 16.16 -13.59 19.10
C HIS A 168 15.70 -13.49 17.64
N VAL A 169 16.50 -14.03 16.73
CA VAL A 169 16.18 -14.13 15.31
C VAL A 169 15.46 -15.44 15.06
N VAL A 170 14.36 -15.36 14.32
CA VAL A 170 13.55 -16.52 13.92
C VAL A 170 13.43 -16.52 12.40
N ILE A 171 13.46 -17.70 11.80
CA ILE A 171 13.01 -17.91 10.42
C ILE A 171 11.68 -18.64 10.48
N ALA A 172 10.64 -17.99 9.96
CA ALA A 172 9.30 -18.55 9.84
C ALA A 172 9.06 -18.93 8.38
N GLU A 173 8.72 -20.19 8.14
CA GLU A 173 8.56 -20.79 6.81
C GLU A 173 7.17 -21.38 6.64
N ARG A 174 6.67 -21.43 5.39
CA ARG A 174 5.31 -21.86 5.05
C ARG A 174 4.96 -23.25 5.60
N ASP A 175 5.85 -24.20 5.46
CA ASP A 175 5.66 -25.59 5.91
C ASP A 175 6.52 -25.91 7.14
N GLY A 176 7.01 -24.89 7.86
CA GLY A 176 7.90 -25.01 8.99
C GLY A 176 7.18 -24.95 10.35
N LYS A 177 7.97 -25.13 11.40
CA LYS A 177 7.53 -25.06 12.80
C LYS A 177 6.81 -23.75 13.16
N HIS A 178 7.15 -22.65 12.46
CA HIS A 178 6.67 -21.29 12.75
C HIS A 178 5.75 -20.75 11.63
N ALA A 179 4.99 -21.65 10.99
CA ALA A 179 4.09 -21.31 9.88
C ALA A 179 3.03 -20.26 10.26
N ASP A 180 2.54 -20.27 11.51
CA ASP A 180 1.57 -19.27 11.99
C ASP A 180 2.20 -17.86 12.11
N LEU A 181 3.48 -17.76 12.47
CA LEU A 181 4.20 -16.50 12.46
C LEU A 181 4.39 -15.97 11.03
N LEU A 182 4.71 -16.84 10.06
CA LEU A 182 4.74 -16.45 8.66
C LEU A 182 3.36 -15.96 8.21
N TRP A 183 2.30 -16.73 8.49
CA TRP A 183 0.93 -16.35 8.14
C TRP A 183 0.56 -14.96 8.68
N ALA A 184 0.93 -14.66 9.93
CA ALA A 184 0.69 -13.35 10.53
C ALA A 184 1.45 -12.21 9.81
N ASN A 185 2.65 -12.50 9.26
CA ASN A 185 3.41 -11.55 8.45
C ASN A 185 2.98 -11.51 6.97
N GLN A 186 2.02 -12.36 6.56
CA GLN A 186 1.40 -12.33 5.24
C GLN A 186 0.13 -11.46 5.24
N GLY A 187 0.21 -10.23 5.75
CA GLY A 187 -0.89 -9.26 5.72
C GLY A 187 -1.33 -8.72 7.09
N GLY A 188 -0.75 -9.21 8.20
CA GLY A 188 -1.09 -8.71 9.54
C GLY A 188 -0.50 -7.33 9.87
N GLY A 189 0.24 -6.71 8.94
CA GLY A 189 0.86 -5.40 9.11
C GLY A 189 2.22 -5.41 9.77
N GLY A 190 3.05 -4.41 9.47
CA GLY A 190 4.39 -4.29 10.00
C GLY A 190 4.43 -3.84 11.47
N GLY A 191 5.46 -4.30 12.22
CA GLY A 191 5.68 -3.86 13.59
C GLY A 191 4.71 -4.43 14.63
N ASN A 192 4.09 -5.58 14.36
CA ASN A 192 3.14 -6.26 15.25
C ASN A 192 3.77 -7.42 16.04
N PHE A 193 4.54 -8.27 15.36
CA PHE A 193 5.02 -9.55 15.93
C PHE A 193 6.53 -9.56 16.17
N GLY A 194 7.21 -8.54 15.68
CA GLY A 194 8.65 -8.38 15.66
C GLY A 194 9.10 -7.43 14.56
N ILE A 195 10.40 -7.38 14.28
CA ILE A 195 10.99 -6.63 13.17
C ILE A 195 11.44 -7.61 12.09
N VAL A 196 10.72 -7.64 10.97
CA VAL A 196 11.09 -8.44 9.79
C VAL A 196 12.33 -7.82 9.15
N THR A 197 13.33 -8.65 8.87
CA THR A 197 14.62 -8.25 8.28
C THR A 197 14.80 -8.74 6.87
N ARG A 198 14.22 -9.91 6.50
CA ARG A 198 14.27 -10.49 5.16
C ARG A 198 12.98 -11.19 4.80
N PHE A 199 12.68 -11.21 3.49
CA PHE A 199 11.59 -11.96 2.88
C PHE A 199 12.16 -12.89 1.82
N TRP A 200 11.68 -14.14 1.74
CA TRP A 200 12.07 -15.09 0.71
C TRP A 200 10.89 -15.58 -0.12
N PHE A 201 11.13 -15.68 -1.42
CA PHE A 201 10.18 -16.11 -2.44
C PHE A 201 10.84 -17.23 -3.27
N LYS A 202 10.36 -18.47 -3.16
CA LYS A 202 10.87 -19.59 -3.98
C LYS A 202 10.56 -19.38 -5.44
N GLU A 203 9.40 -18.84 -5.71
CA GLU A 203 8.94 -18.52 -7.06
C GLU A 203 8.46 -17.07 -7.12
N LEU A 204 8.63 -16.46 -8.28
CA LEU A 204 8.08 -15.16 -8.64
C LEU A 204 7.63 -15.21 -10.10
N PRO A 205 6.58 -14.47 -10.49
CA PRO A 205 6.16 -14.39 -11.87
C PRO A 205 7.27 -13.80 -12.75
N ASN A 206 7.31 -14.24 -14.01
CA ASN A 206 8.16 -13.60 -15.00
C ASN A 206 7.69 -12.17 -15.23
N ALA A 207 8.64 -11.25 -15.35
CA ALA A 207 8.33 -9.88 -15.70
C ALA A 207 7.75 -9.81 -17.12
N PRO A 208 6.72 -8.98 -17.36
CA PRO A 208 6.26 -8.69 -18.69
C PRO A 208 7.39 -8.07 -19.54
N SER A 209 7.42 -8.35 -20.84
CA SER A 209 8.35 -7.66 -21.75
C SER A 209 7.93 -6.22 -21.99
N GLU A 210 6.62 -5.98 -22.02
CA GLU A 210 6.01 -4.69 -22.32
C GLU A 210 4.71 -4.49 -21.55
N ALA A 211 4.27 -3.24 -21.49
CA ALA A 211 2.96 -2.84 -21.01
C ALA A 211 2.36 -1.80 -21.97
N HIS A 212 1.05 -1.77 -22.02
CA HIS A 212 0.29 -0.78 -22.77
C HIS A 212 -0.39 0.15 -21.79
N LEU A 213 -0.14 1.47 -21.92
CA LEU A 213 -0.69 2.49 -21.06
C LEU A 213 -1.63 3.39 -21.82
N VAL A 214 -2.71 3.82 -21.15
CA VAL A 214 -3.64 4.83 -21.67
C VAL A 214 -4.10 5.74 -20.53
N ASN A 215 -4.29 7.02 -20.84
CA ASN A 215 -4.95 7.98 -19.97
C ASN A 215 -6.17 8.58 -20.68
N LEU A 216 -7.31 8.53 -20.00
CA LEU A 216 -8.52 9.26 -20.40
C LEU A 216 -8.76 10.34 -19.35
N ALA A 217 -9.00 11.56 -19.79
CA ALA A 217 -9.31 12.66 -18.88
C ALA A 217 -10.59 13.37 -19.30
N TRP A 218 -11.35 13.85 -18.32
CA TRP A 218 -12.55 14.65 -18.53
C TRP A 218 -12.43 15.95 -17.74
N ASN A 219 -12.61 17.08 -18.40
CA ASN A 219 -12.61 18.37 -17.68
C ASN A 219 -13.87 18.49 -16.81
N TRP A 220 -13.71 18.96 -15.60
CA TRP A 220 -14.83 19.23 -14.70
C TRP A 220 -15.83 20.24 -15.27
N SER A 221 -15.36 21.18 -16.12
CA SER A 221 -16.22 22.14 -16.82
C SER A 221 -17.18 21.52 -17.83
N ASP A 222 -16.84 20.34 -18.34
CA ASP A 222 -17.54 19.70 -19.46
C ASP A 222 -18.41 18.53 -18.97
N ILE A 223 -18.31 18.17 -17.68
CA ILE A 223 -19.05 17.04 -17.09
C ILE A 223 -20.18 17.53 -16.18
N THR A 224 -21.40 17.09 -16.48
CA THR A 224 -22.57 17.33 -15.63
C THR A 224 -22.66 16.28 -14.53
N GLU A 225 -23.46 16.54 -13.48
CA GLU A 225 -23.75 15.56 -12.42
C GLU A 225 -24.22 14.20 -12.99
N LYS A 226 -25.10 14.22 -13.99
CA LYS A 226 -25.59 12.99 -14.64
C LYS A 226 -24.45 12.22 -15.30
N GLN A 227 -23.53 12.90 -15.96
CA GLN A 227 -22.40 12.30 -16.63
C GLN A 227 -21.34 11.80 -15.63
N PHE A 228 -21.10 12.53 -14.53
CA PHE A 228 -20.27 12.05 -13.43
C PHE A 228 -20.80 10.73 -12.86
N ARG A 229 -22.12 10.65 -12.58
CA ARG A 229 -22.77 9.42 -12.12
C ARG A 229 -22.55 8.29 -13.10
N LEU A 230 -22.81 8.54 -14.38
CA LEU A 230 -22.60 7.53 -15.44
C LEU A 230 -21.15 7.05 -15.50
N LEU A 231 -20.16 7.95 -15.39
CA LEU A 231 -18.74 7.59 -15.40
C LEU A 231 -18.39 6.61 -14.26
N VAL A 232 -18.85 6.89 -13.04
CA VAL A 232 -18.63 6.03 -11.87
C VAL A 232 -19.37 4.71 -12.00
N GLU A 233 -20.61 4.73 -12.51
CA GLU A 233 -21.40 3.52 -12.75
C GLU A 233 -20.77 2.63 -13.83
N LEU A 234 -20.28 3.18 -14.93
CA LEU A 234 -19.57 2.43 -15.99
C LEU A 234 -18.32 1.76 -15.43
N TYR A 235 -17.50 2.49 -14.67
CA TYR A 235 -16.29 1.91 -14.08
C TYR A 235 -16.63 0.74 -13.13
N GLY A 236 -17.57 0.93 -12.23
CA GLY A 236 -18.01 -0.12 -11.31
C GLY A 236 -18.61 -1.33 -12.05
N THR A 237 -19.45 -1.10 -13.07
CA THR A 237 -20.06 -2.16 -13.88
C THR A 237 -19.01 -2.99 -14.63
N PHE A 238 -18.03 -2.32 -15.26
CA PHE A 238 -16.96 -3.01 -15.96
C PHE A 238 -16.21 -3.98 -15.03
N PHE A 239 -15.80 -3.50 -13.85
CA PHE A 239 -15.04 -4.36 -12.92
C PHE A 239 -15.91 -5.41 -12.22
N ARG A 240 -17.20 -5.18 -12.01
CA ARG A 240 -18.12 -6.24 -11.59
C ARG A 240 -18.14 -7.42 -12.59
N GLU A 241 -18.20 -7.12 -13.88
CA GLU A 241 -18.26 -8.13 -14.94
C GLU A 241 -16.92 -8.80 -15.22
N HIS A 242 -15.79 -8.11 -14.92
CA HIS A 242 -14.45 -8.52 -15.32
C HIS A 242 -13.46 -8.72 -14.18
N SER A 243 -13.90 -8.94 -12.93
CA SER A 243 -13.04 -9.24 -11.79
C SER A 243 -13.12 -10.68 -11.28
N GLY A 244 -13.81 -11.58 -12.00
CA GLY A 244 -13.80 -13.00 -11.70
C GLY A 244 -12.41 -13.63 -11.84
N VAL A 245 -12.17 -14.75 -11.16
CA VAL A 245 -10.86 -15.43 -11.11
C VAL A 245 -10.30 -15.78 -12.48
N ASP A 246 -11.17 -16.22 -13.39
CA ASP A 246 -10.81 -16.64 -14.75
C ASP A 246 -11.09 -15.53 -15.80
N SER A 247 -11.16 -14.28 -15.37
CA SER A 247 -11.43 -13.16 -16.27
C SER A 247 -10.31 -12.99 -17.31
N PRO A 248 -10.63 -12.86 -18.61
CA PRO A 248 -9.64 -12.54 -19.62
C PRO A 248 -9.08 -11.11 -19.52
N TYR A 249 -9.58 -10.32 -18.56
CA TYR A 249 -9.11 -8.97 -18.24
C TYR A 249 -8.19 -8.96 -17.01
N ASP A 250 -7.60 -10.08 -16.61
CA ASP A 250 -6.68 -10.17 -15.47
C ASP A 250 -5.44 -9.27 -15.65
N GLY A 251 -4.96 -9.08 -16.88
CA GLY A 251 -3.85 -8.19 -17.22
C GLY A 251 -4.19 -6.69 -17.19
N LEU A 252 -5.47 -6.32 -17.06
CA LEU A 252 -5.91 -4.94 -17.00
C LEU A 252 -5.88 -4.42 -15.55
N PHE A 253 -5.11 -3.38 -15.31
CA PHE A 253 -5.10 -2.61 -14.09
C PHE A 253 -5.52 -1.17 -14.39
N ALA A 254 -6.44 -0.61 -13.61
CA ALA A 254 -6.94 0.73 -13.84
C ALA A 254 -7.10 1.51 -12.52
N LEU A 255 -6.85 2.81 -12.60
CA LEU A 255 -6.95 3.80 -11.53
C LEU A 255 -7.88 4.92 -12.00
N LEU A 256 -9.08 5.02 -11.43
CA LEU A 256 -9.96 6.17 -11.65
C LEU A 256 -9.73 7.18 -10.52
N HIS A 257 -9.15 8.32 -10.87
CA HIS A 257 -8.91 9.44 -9.96
C HIS A 257 -10.08 10.42 -10.05
N LEU A 258 -11.04 10.26 -9.15
CA LEU A 258 -12.13 11.21 -8.94
C LEU A 258 -11.59 12.38 -8.10
N THR A 259 -10.99 13.34 -8.78
CA THR A 259 -10.37 14.53 -8.18
C THR A 259 -11.43 15.51 -7.72
N HIS A 260 -11.10 16.41 -6.80
CA HIS A 260 -11.93 17.57 -6.54
C HIS A 260 -11.99 18.51 -7.76
N LYS A 261 -13.11 19.22 -7.98
CA LYS A 261 -13.31 20.09 -9.16
C LYS A 261 -12.20 21.13 -9.38
N THR A 262 -11.55 21.57 -8.29
CA THR A 262 -10.43 22.52 -8.36
C THR A 262 -9.17 21.95 -9.02
N ALA A 263 -9.08 20.63 -9.19
CA ALA A 263 -8.03 19.97 -9.97
C ALA A 263 -8.25 20.01 -11.48
N SER A 264 -9.40 20.52 -11.92
CA SER A 264 -9.80 20.72 -13.31
C SER A 264 -10.16 19.46 -14.11
N GLN A 265 -9.62 18.28 -13.80
CA GLN A 265 -9.86 17.05 -14.57
C GLN A 265 -10.09 15.83 -13.66
N ILE A 266 -11.01 14.95 -14.04
CA ILE A 266 -11.11 13.55 -13.61
C ILE A 266 -10.22 12.73 -14.54
N VAL A 267 -9.43 11.80 -14.03
CA VAL A 267 -8.45 11.06 -14.82
C VAL A 267 -8.60 9.55 -14.58
N LEU A 268 -8.65 8.79 -15.66
CA LEU A 268 -8.55 7.34 -15.68
C LEU A 268 -7.22 6.95 -16.31
N THR A 269 -6.36 6.29 -15.53
CA THR A 269 -5.11 5.69 -16.01
C THR A 269 -5.28 4.18 -16.05
N ALA A 270 -4.96 3.55 -17.17
CA ALA A 270 -4.98 2.09 -17.27
C ALA A 270 -3.67 1.54 -17.81
N GLN A 271 -3.26 0.40 -17.25
CA GLN A 271 -2.17 -0.44 -17.73
C GLN A 271 -2.74 -1.80 -18.17
N TYR A 272 -2.28 -2.31 -19.31
CA TYR A 272 -2.54 -3.67 -19.70
C TYR A 272 -1.24 -4.43 -19.94
N VAL A 273 -1.14 -5.63 -19.38
CA VAL A 273 -0.05 -6.59 -19.60
C VAL A 273 -0.64 -7.93 -20.03
N GLY A 274 -0.45 -8.28 -21.30
CA GLY A 274 -0.99 -9.51 -21.87
C GLY A 274 -0.92 -9.51 -23.39
N ASP A 275 -1.24 -10.65 -24.00
CA ASP A 275 -1.10 -10.86 -25.46
C ASP A 275 -2.29 -10.32 -26.25
N GLU A 276 -3.45 -10.11 -25.60
CA GLU A 276 -4.69 -9.68 -26.26
C GLU A 276 -4.97 -8.18 -26.06
N LEU A 277 -4.20 -7.30 -26.74
CA LEU A 277 -4.37 -5.84 -26.65
C LEU A 277 -5.82 -5.38 -26.86
N ARG A 278 -6.59 -6.12 -27.65
CA ARG A 278 -8.03 -5.91 -27.81
C ARG A 278 -8.78 -5.69 -26.49
N ARG A 279 -8.34 -6.30 -25.40
CA ARG A 279 -8.95 -6.12 -24.05
C ARG A 279 -8.82 -4.69 -23.55
N LEU A 280 -7.72 -4.03 -23.85
CA LEU A 280 -7.54 -2.61 -23.49
C LEU A 280 -8.41 -1.73 -24.42
N ASP A 281 -8.48 -2.03 -25.71
CA ASP A 281 -9.34 -1.30 -26.65
C ASP A 281 -10.82 -1.41 -26.25
N GLU A 282 -11.29 -2.58 -25.86
CA GLU A 282 -12.66 -2.83 -25.37
C GLU A 282 -12.93 -1.99 -24.09
N PHE A 283 -12.00 -1.95 -23.15
CA PHE A 283 -12.12 -1.13 -21.96
C PHE A 283 -12.17 0.37 -22.27
N VAL A 284 -11.27 0.85 -23.12
CA VAL A 284 -11.24 2.25 -23.56
C VAL A 284 -12.55 2.65 -24.25
N ALA A 285 -13.03 1.81 -25.16
CA ALA A 285 -14.29 2.03 -25.85
C ALA A 285 -15.49 2.06 -24.89
N PHE A 286 -15.50 1.16 -23.89
CA PHE A 286 -16.54 1.12 -22.85
C PHE A 286 -16.55 2.38 -22.00
N MET A 287 -15.38 2.87 -21.58
CA MET A 287 -15.22 4.08 -20.79
C MET A 287 -15.41 5.39 -21.59
N SER A 288 -15.26 5.35 -22.92
CA SER A 288 -15.53 6.44 -23.86
C SER A 288 -17.00 6.43 -24.34
N HIS A 289 -17.94 6.19 -23.42
CA HIS A 289 -19.36 6.03 -23.69
C HIS A 289 -19.98 7.30 -24.33
N ALA A 290 -20.82 7.15 -25.36
CA ALA A 290 -21.39 8.24 -26.15
C ALA A 290 -22.20 9.31 -25.36
N GLN A 291 -22.61 9.02 -24.13
CA GLN A 291 -23.28 9.99 -23.25
C GLN A 291 -22.29 10.78 -22.35
N LEU A 292 -21.01 10.43 -22.34
CA LEU A 292 -19.97 11.21 -21.71
C LEU A 292 -19.37 12.22 -22.70
N PRO A 293 -18.72 13.29 -22.24
CA PRO A 293 -17.87 14.08 -23.10
C PRO A 293 -16.74 13.22 -23.68
N ASP A 294 -16.26 13.53 -24.87
CA ASP A 294 -15.08 12.88 -25.41
C ASP A 294 -13.88 13.11 -24.48
N PRO A 295 -13.08 12.08 -24.18
CA PRO A 295 -11.89 12.23 -23.35
C PRO A 295 -10.90 13.21 -23.99
N VAL A 296 -10.32 14.08 -23.17
CA VAL A 296 -9.32 15.07 -23.56
C VAL A 296 -7.92 14.64 -23.09
N PRO A 297 -6.84 15.23 -23.63
CA PRO A 297 -5.50 15.01 -23.09
C PRO A 297 -5.41 15.39 -21.61
N GLN A 298 -4.71 14.55 -20.84
CA GLN A 298 -4.46 14.82 -19.44
C GLN A 298 -3.54 16.04 -19.27
N VAL A 299 -3.97 17.02 -18.50
CA VAL A 299 -3.14 18.20 -18.09
C VAL A 299 -2.90 18.21 -16.58
N TYR A 300 -3.75 17.54 -15.79
CA TYR A 300 -3.57 17.40 -14.36
C TYR A 300 -2.62 16.22 -14.08
N ALA A 301 -1.53 16.51 -13.38
CA ALA A 301 -0.60 15.46 -12.91
C ALA A 301 -1.15 14.89 -11.61
N VAL A 302 -1.71 13.70 -11.66
CA VAL A 302 -2.01 12.91 -10.46
C VAL A 302 -0.70 12.26 -10.00
N GLY A 303 -0.17 12.73 -8.89
CA GLY A 303 1.21 12.44 -8.53
C GLY A 303 2.19 13.13 -9.49
N ARG A 304 3.32 12.51 -9.81
CA ARG A 304 4.28 13.01 -10.80
C ARG A 304 4.23 12.23 -12.12
N HIS A 305 3.13 11.57 -12.40
CA HIS A 305 2.99 10.79 -13.62
C HIS A 305 2.92 11.70 -14.85
N HIS A 306 4.05 11.89 -15.47
CA HIS A 306 4.15 12.48 -16.79
C HIS A 306 4.21 11.36 -17.82
N LEU A 307 3.06 10.91 -18.33
CA LEU A 307 3.09 10.18 -19.58
C LEU A 307 3.69 11.07 -20.67
N PRO A 308 4.67 10.59 -21.44
CA PRO A 308 5.40 11.41 -22.42
C PRO A 308 4.48 12.01 -23.49
N ALA A 309 3.40 11.34 -23.83
CA ALA A 309 2.38 11.84 -24.74
C ALA A 309 1.07 12.03 -23.97
N ARG A 310 0.61 13.23 -23.89
CA ARG A 310 -0.69 13.63 -23.33
C ARG A 310 -1.85 13.30 -24.29
N THR A 311 -1.81 12.13 -24.93
CA THR A 311 -2.82 11.69 -25.89
C THR A 311 -3.69 10.63 -25.26
N ASN A 312 -4.94 10.53 -25.73
CA ASN A 312 -5.85 9.44 -25.38
C ASN A 312 -5.46 8.10 -26.10
N GLU A 313 -4.30 8.08 -26.75
CA GLU A 313 -3.81 6.94 -27.52
C GLU A 313 -3.11 5.94 -26.59
N ILE A 314 -3.28 4.66 -26.90
CA ILE A 314 -2.59 3.58 -26.20
C ILE A 314 -1.09 3.63 -26.54
N GLN A 315 -0.26 3.71 -25.52
CA GLN A 315 1.19 3.72 -25.63
C GLN A 315 1.76 2.35 -25.28
N ARG A 316 2.51 1.77 -26.18
CA ARG A 316 3.28 0.55 -25.94
C ARG A 316 4.66 0.93 -25.41
N LEU A 317 5.01 0.44 -24.21
CA LEU A 317 6.26 0.73 -23.54
C LEU A 317 6.96 -0.54 -23.04
N PRO A 318 8.30 -0.63 -23.04
CA PRO A 318 8.98 -1.65 -22.25
C PRO A 318 8.47 -1.64 -20.82
N TRP A 319 8.21 -2.80 -20.22
CA TRP A 319 7.53 -2.89 -18.93
C TRP A 319 8.21 -2.09 -17.81
N LEU A 320 9.54 -2.17 -17.69
CA LEU A 320 10.25 -1.40 -16.66
C LEU A 320 10.06 0.11 -16.84
N TYR A 321 10.04 0.58 -18.09
CA TYR A 321 9.79 2.00 -18.38
C TYR A 321 8.33 2.39 -18.08
N ALA A 322 7.39 1.51 -18.34
CA ALA A 322 5.99 1.72 -17.96
C ALA A 322 5.83 1.86 -16.43
N THR A 323 6.53 1.03 -15.63
CA THR A 323 6.48 1.15 -14.17
C THR A 323 7.06 2.47 -13.67
N GLN A 324 8.13 2.99 -14.30
CA GLN A 324 8.68 4.31 -13.98
C GLN A 324 7.70 5.43 -14.30
N THR A 325 6.99 5.31 -15.43
CA THR A 325 5.97 6.28 -15.85
C THR A 325 4.81 6.33 -14.85
N LEU A 326 4.51 5.21 -14.18
CA LEU A 326 3.43 5.09 -13.18
C LEU A 326 3.91 5.28 -11.74
N ASP A 327 5.14 5.77 -11.50
CA ASP A 327 5.63 6.06 -10.15
C ASP A 327 4.81 7.16 -9.46
N GLY A 328 4.14 6.80 -8.35
CA GLY A 328 3.30 7.70 -7.55
C GLY A 328 3.99 8.25 -6.29
N SER A 329 5.31 8.16 -6.17
CA SER A 329 6.01 8.53 -4.93
C SER A 329 5.80 9.99 -4.50
N GLY A 330 5.82 10.94 -5.41
CA GLY A 330 5.65 12.37 -5.10
C GLY A 330 6.67 12.94 -4.10
N PRO A 331 6.60 14.22 -3.76
CA PRO A 331 7.39 14.84 -2.69
C PRO A 331 6.83 14.49 -1.31
N ASN A 332 7.70 14.54 -0.28
CA ASN A 332 7.23 14.50 1.10
C ASN A 332 6.30 15.69 1.36
N GLN A 333 5.11 15.41 1.89
CA GLN A 333 4.09 16.44 2.15
C GLN A 333 3.17 15.98 3.29
N ARG A 334 2.37 16.91 3.81
CA ARG A 334 1.30 16.57 4.76
C ARG A 334 0.17 15.90 4.00
N GLY A 335 -0.44 14.89 4.58
CA GLY A 335 -1.59 14.22 3.97
C GLY A 335 -2.41 13.43 4.98
N LYS A 336 -3.65 13.17 4.61
CA LYS A 336 -4.55 12.21 5.29
C LYS A 336 -5.10 11.26 4.26
N TYR A 337 -5.25 10.00 4.70
CA TYR A 337 -5.69 8.92 3.85
C TYR A 337 -6.73 8.08 4.58
N LYS A 338 -7.66 7.50 3.80
CA LYS A 338 -8.63 6.51 4.27
C LYS A 338 -8.83 5.47 3.17
N SER A 339 -9.37 4.31 3.50
CA SER A 339 -9.57 3.24 2.52
C SER A 339 -10.91 2.54 2.67
N ALA A 340 -11.33 1.88 1.61
CA ALA A 340 -12.41 0.90 1.62
C ALA A 340 -12.18 -0.14 0.53
N TYR A 341 -12.78 -1.31 0.69
CA TYR A 341 -12.91 -2.31 -0.37
C TYR A 341 -14.39 -2.48 -0.74
N MET A 342 -14.65 -2.75 -2.03
CA MET A 342 -16.00 -2.92 -2.56
C MET A 342 -16.11 -4.28 -3.24
N ARG A 343 -17.17 -5.04 -2.89
CA ARG A 343 -17.56 -6.30 -3.55
C ARG A 343 -18.44 -6.07 -4.76
N GLU A 344 -19.20 -4.97 -4.73
CA GLU A 344 -20.14 -4.55 -5.76
C GLU A 344 -19.88 -3.10 -6.18
N PRO A 345 -20.41 -2.64 -7.32
CA PRO A 345 -20.37 -1.24 -7.70
C PRO A 345 -21.01 -0.32 -6.65
N PHE A 346 -20.65 0.95 -6.71
CA PHE A 346 -21.17 1.95 -5.77
C PHE A 346 -22.70 2.05 -5.84
N PRO A 347 -23.41 1.95 -4.70
CA PRO A 347 -24.83 2.29 -4.67
C PRO A 347 -25.05 3.77 -4.92
N LYS A 348 -26.24 4.11 -5.42
CA LYS A 348 -26.60 5.46 -5.84
C LYS A 348 -26.26 6.54 -4.79
N HIS A 349 -26.58 6.30 -3.52
CA HIS A 349 -26.32 7.27 -2.45
C HIS A 349 -24.84 7.59 -2.26
N GLN A 350 -23.93 6.62 -2.51
CA GLN A 350 -22.49 6.85 -2.45
C GLN A 350 -22.02 7.70 -3.64
N ILE A 351 -22.54 7.46 -4.84
CA ILE A 351 -22.21 8.28 -6.02
C ILE A 351 -22.74 9.72 -5.83
N ASP A 352 -23.93 9.89 -5.25
CA ASP A 352 -24.49 11.20 -4.88
C ASP A 352 -23.57 11.93 -3.89
N THR A 353 -23.04 11.18 -2.91
CA THR A 353 -22.09 11.71 -1.91
C THR A 353 -20.77 12.12 -2.56
N MET A 354 -20.23 11.31 -3.48
CA MET A 354 -19.01 11.66 -4.23
C MET A 354 -19.19 12.95 -4.99
N TRP A 355 -20.30 13.08 -5.75
CA TRP A 355 -20.58 14.32 -6.47
C TRP A 355 -20.61 15.53 -5.53
N LYS A 356 -21.32 15.43 -4.41
CA LYS A 356 -21.44 16.49 -3.42
C LYS A 356 -20.08 16.97 -2.91
N PHE A 357 -19.20 16.04 -2.47
CA PHE A 357 -17.92 16.41 -1.87
C PHE A 357 -16.83 16.76 -2.88
N LEU A 358 -16.87 16.20 -4.09
CA LEU A 358 -15.86 16.50 -5.12
C LEU A 358 -16.20 17.74 -5.95
N SER A 359 -17.43 18.24 -5.85
CA SER A 359 -17.89 19.47 -6.53
C SER A 359 -18.28 20.61 -5.56
N ASP A 360 -17.99 20.47 -4.25
CA ASP A 360 -18.26 21.51 -3.26
C ASP A 360 -17.29 22.71 -3.38
N ASP A 361 -17.30 23.62 -2.41
CA ASP A 361 -16.44 24.80 -2.39
C ASP A 361 -15.12 24.58 -1.62
N PHE A 362 -14.75 23.33 -1.34
CA PHE A 362 -13.45 23.01 -0.77
C PHE A 362 -12.32 23.32 -1.76
N ASP A 363 -11.51 24.30 -1.43
CA ASP A 363 -10.40 24.72 -2.29
C ASP A 363 -9.14 23.90 -2.02
N ASN A 364 -9.06 22.73 -2.64
CA ASN A 364 -7.85 21.92 -2.65
C ASN A 364 -7.76 21.00 -3.90
N PRO A 365 -6.92 21.37 -4.89
CA PRO A 365 -6.74 20.54 -6.09
C PRO A 365 -6.03 19.21 -5.85
N GLN A 366 -5.52 18.96 -4.64
CA GLN A 366 -4.87 17.71 -4.26
C GLN A 366 -5.78 16.79 -3.42
N ALA A 367 -7.08 17.06 -3.41
CA ALA A 367 -8.09 16.22 -2.78
C ALA A 367 -8.74 15.31 -3.82
N LEU A 368 -8.85 14.02 -3.53
CA LEU A 368 -9.40 13.02 -4.46
C LEU A 368 -9.87 11.74 -3.77
N LEU A 369 -10.72 11.01 -4.48
CA LEU A 369 -10.97 9.59 -4.27
C LEU A 369 -10.36 8.81 -5.43
N GLN A 370 -9.36 7.98 -5.15
CA GLN A 370 -8.80 7.03 -6.10
C GLN A 370 -9.56 5.71 -6.00
N VAL A 371 -9.99 5.18 -7.13
CA VAL A 371 -10.70 3.91 -7.25
C VAL A 371 -9.84 2.96 -8.07
N ASP A 372 -9.22 2.00 -7.41
CA ASP A 372 -8.35 0.99 -8.03
C ASP A 372 -9.18 -0.22 -8.45
N SER A 373 -8.88 -0.80 -9.60
CA SER A 373 -9.41 -2.13 -9.99
C SER A 373 -8.83 -3.22 -9.09
N TYR A 374 -9.65 -4.19 -8.69
CA TYR A 374 -9.25 -5.30 -7.82
C TYR A 374 -9.79 -6.64 -8.36
N GLY A 375 -9.61 -7.75 -7.64
CA GLY A 375 -10.17 -9.04 -8.01
C GLY A 375 -9.26 -9.93 -8.88
N CYS A 376 -9.84 -10.75 -9.74
CA CYS A 376 -9.14 -11.77 -10.55
C CYS A 376 -8.29 -12.71 -9.67
N ARG A 377 -6.98 -12.85 -9.93
CA ARG A 377 -6.11 -13.77 -9.16
C ARG A 377 -6.01 -13.43 -7.67
N ILE A 378 -6.29 -12.21 -7.25
CA ILE A 378 -6.37 -11.86 -5.83
C ILE A 378 -7.50 -12.67 -5.16
N ASN A 379 -8.65 -12.78 -5.82
CA ASN A 379 -9.83 -13.47 -5.30
C ASN A 379 -9.76 -15.00 -5.46
N ALA A 380 -8.71 -15.53 -6.10
CA ALA A 380 -8.46 -16.97 -6.19
C ALA A 380 -7.92 -17.56 -4.85
N VAL A 381 -7.43 -16.72 -3.97
CA VAL A 381 -6.84 -17.14 -2.68
C VAL A 381 -7.94 -17.07 -1.60
N PRO A 382 -8.15 -18.14 -0.81
CA PRO A 382 -9.09 -18.11 0.31
C PRO A 382 -8.76 -17.01 1.33
N SER A 383 -9.78 -16.41 1.95
CA SER A 383 -9.63 -15.26 2.86
C SER A 383 -8.82 -15.54 4.13
N ASP A 384 -8.65 -16.81 4.50
CA ASP A 384 -7.89 -17.28 5.67
C ASP A 384 -6.51 -17.84 5.32
N ARG A 385 -6.19 -17.97 4.02
CA ARG A 385 -4.90 -18.52 3.55
C ARG A 385 -3.72 -17.62 3.90
N THR A 386 -3.94 -16.32 3.91
CA THR A 386 -3.02 -15.27 4.40
C THR A 386 -3.77 -14.40 5.41
N ALA A 387 -3.09 -13.47 6.06
CA ALA A 387 -3.76 -12.56 6.99
C ALA A 387 -4.57 -11.44 6.28
N VAL A 388 -4.49 -11.33 4.94
CA VAL A 388 -5.33 -10.43 4.13
C VAL A 388 -6.68 -11.10 3.82
N PRO A 389 -7.79 -10.66 4.42
CA PRO A 389 -9.08 -11.32 4.24
C PRO A 389 -9.88 -10.82 3.02
N GLN A 390 -9.55 -9.65 2.44
CA GLN A 390 -10.30 -9.04 1.33
C GLN A 390 -10.02 -9.79 0.02
N ARG A 391 -10.73 -10.91 -0.16
CA ARG A 391 -10.58 -11.84 -1.30
C ARG A 391 -11.85 -11.99 -2.14
N SER A 392 -12.79 -11.04 -2.00
CA SER A 392 -14.04 -11.00 -2.78
C SER A 392 -14.35 -9.63 -3.38
N SER A 393 -13.42 -8.69 -3.25
CA SER A 393 -13.60 -7.33 -3.74
C SER A 393 -13.33 -7.19 -5.24
N ILE A 394 -13.98 -6.22 -5.85
CA ILE A 394 -13.78 -5.81 -7.25
C ILE A 394 -13.09 -4.45 -7.36
N LEU A 395 -13.20 -3.61 -6.32
CA LEU A 395 -12.58 -2.29 -6.24
C LEU A 395 -11.88 -2.11 -4.88
N LYS A 396 -10.80 -1.34 -4.89
CA LYS A 396 -10.07 -0.88 -3.71
C LYS A 396 -9.98 0.65 -3.77
N LEU A 397 -10.31 1.30 -2.68
CA LEU A 397 -10.47 2.75 -2.61
C LEU A 397 -9.40 3.39 -1.75
N GLN A 398 -8.93 4.55 -2.19
CA GLN A 398 -8.05 5.41 -1.41
C GLN A 398 -8.55 6.86 -1.45
N TYR A 399 -9.09 7.34 -0.34
CA TYR A 399 -9.36 8.76 -0.11
C TYR A 399 -8.06 9.46 0.22
N GLN A 400 -7.82 10.60 -0.38
CA GLN A 400 -6.55 11.33 -0.25
C GLN A 400 -6.82 12.83 -0.18
N THR A 401 -6.09 13.51 0.69
CA THR A 401 -5.96 14.97 0.65
C THR A 401 -4.56 15.34 1.09
N TYR A 402 -3.96 16.29 0.38
CA TYR A 402 -2.61 16.76 0.63
C TYR A 402 -2.58 18.27 0.83
N TRP A 403 -1.62 18.74 1.61
CA TRP A 403 -1.42 20.17 1.86
C TRP A 403 0.01 20.46 2.27
N THR A 404 0.42 21.75 2.23
CA THR A 404 1.79 22.17 2.49
C THR A 404 2.02 22.77 3.87
N THR A 405 1.08 23.57 4.37
CA THR A 405 1.24 24.34 5.62
C THR A 405 0.45 23.74 6.78
N GLU A 406 0.92 23.96 8.00
CA GLU A 406 0.21 23.53 9.22
C GLU A 406 -1.19 24.15 9.31
N ALA A 407 -1.35 25.42 8.88
CA ALA A 407 -2.62 26.15 8.94
C ALA A 407 -3.73 25.49 8.13
N GLU A 408 -3.41 24.69 7.10
CA GLU A 408 -4.37 23.97 6.28
C GLU A 408 -4.83 22.64 6.88
N THR A 409 -4.19 22.18 7.96
CA THR A 409 -4.41 20.85 8.52
C THR A 409 -5.86 20.63 8.92
N GLU A 410 -6.45 21.52 9.69
CA GLU A 410 -7.83 21.33 10.20
C GLU A 410 -8.87 21.24 9.08
N LYS A 411 -8.79 22.12 8.06
CA LYS A 411 -9.75 22.11 6.94
C LYS A 411 -9.67 20.80 6.14
N ASN A 412 -8.44 20.28 5.92
CA ASN A 412 -8.23 19.05 5.16
C ASN A 412 -8.69 17.81 5.93
N LEU A 413 -8.38 17.74 7.23
CA LEU A 413 -8.85 16.63 8.08
C LEU A 413 -10.38 16.61 8.18
N ARG A 414 -11.01 17.77 8.34
CA ARG A 414 -12.48 17.88 8.39
C ARG A 414 -13.10 17.40 7.07
N TRP A 415 -12.65 17.91 5.94
CA TRP A 415 -13.20 17.55 4.64
C TRP A 415 -13.15 16.04 4.37
N ILE A 416 -11.98 15.39 4.56
CA ILE A 416 -11.84 13.97 4.29
C ILE A 416 -12.62 13.11 5.28
N ASN A 417 -12.72 13.52 6.55
CA ASN A 417 -13.50 12.82 7.58
C ASN A 417 -15.01 12.93 7.29
N ASP A 418 -15.50 14.13 7.00
CA ASP A 418 -16.91 14.37 6.68
C ASP A 418 -17.31 13.59 5.41
N PHE A 419 -16.44 13.59 4.37
CA PHE A 419 -16.66 12.80 3.17
C PHE A 419 -16.77 11.31 3.49
N TYR A 420 -15.82 10.77 4.25
CA TYR A 420 -15.78 9.35 4.59
C TYR A 420 -16.97 8.93 5.47
N VAL A 421 -17.35 9.73 6.45
CA VAL A 421 -18.54 9.50 7.27
C VAL A 421 -19.84 9.58 6.45
N ALA A 422 -19.92 10.50 5.50
CA ALA A 422 -21.07 10.58 4.60
C ALA A 422 -21.18 9.36 3.65
N MET A 423 -20.05 8.73 3.31
CA MET A 423 -20.03 7.50 2.49
C MET A 423 -20.45 6.25 3.29
N TYR A 424 -19.98 6.10 4.53
CA TYR A 424 -20.02 4.82 5.27
C TYR A 424 -20.61 4.90 6.68
N GLY A 425 -20.95 6.10 7.17
CA GLY A 425 -21.32 6.31 8.57
C GLY A 425 -20.10 6.29 9.52
N GLU A 426 -20.37 6.48 10.80
CA GLU A 426 -19.38 6.60 11.87
C GLU A 426 -18.52 5.34 12.10
N ARG A 427 -18.98 4.17 11.67
CA ARG A 427 -18.30 2.90 11.86
C ARG A 427 -17.41 2.51 10.67
N GLY A 428 -17.40 3.31 9.60
CA GLY A 428 -16.66 3.00 8.38
C GLY A 428 -17.32 1.92 7.51
N PRO A 429 -16.63 1.41 6.47
CA PRO A 429 -17.17 0.46 5.48
C PRO A 429 -17.29 -0.95 6.08
N GLN A 430 -18.32 -1.16 6.92
CA GLN A 430 -18.58 -2.45 7.54
C GLN A 430 -18.82 -3.51 6.45
N PRO A 431 -18.20 -4.71 6.59
CA PRO A 431 -18.39 -5.78 5.64
C PRO A 431 -19.84 -6.19 5.50
N ASP A 432 -20.34 -6.18 4.27
CA ASP A 432 -21.69 -6.58 3.89
C ASP A 432 -21.74 -7.14 2.47
N GLY A 433 -22.88 -7.12 1.80
CA GLY A 433 -23.00 -7.52 0.40
C GLY A 433 -22.29 -6.58 -0.58
N THR A 434 -21.96 -5.36 -0.17
CA THR A 434 -21.38 -4.29 -1.01
C THR A 434 -19.94 -3.98 -0.62
N MET A 435 -19.62 -3.91 0.65
CA MET A 435 -18.33 -3.48 1.20
C MET A 435 -17.55 -4.64 1.84
N ASP A 436 -16.23 -4.51 1.94
CA ASP A 436 -15.31 -5.57 2.39
C ASP A 436 -14.23 -5.04 3.36
N GLY A 437 -14.53 -4.01 4.13
CA GLY A 437 -13.60 -3.43 5.09
C GLY A 437 -12.56 -2.50 4.49
N CYS A 438 -11.37 -2.46 5.08
CA CYS A 438 -10.30 -1.50 4.81
C CYS A 438 -8.94 -2.18 4.56
N TYR A 439 -8.00 -1.41 3.98
CA TYR A 439 -6.64 -1.88 3.73
C TYR A 439 -5.67 -1.46 4.84
N VAL A 440 -5.01 -2.44 5.47
CA VAL A 440 -4.11 -2.21 6.62
C VAL A 440 -2.91 -1.29 6.27
N ASN A 441 -2.41 -1.32 5.04
CA ASN A 441 -1.35 -0.40 4.61
C ASN A 441 -1.81 1.04 4.34
N TYR A 442 -3.12 1.29 4.46
CA TYR A 442 -3.68 2.65 4.47
C TYR A 442 -4.26 2.94 5.87
N PRO A 443 -3.39 2.94 6.93
CA PRO A 443 -3.84 3.11 8.29
C PRO A 443 -4.54 4.45 8.50
N ASP A 444 -5.58 4.42 9.34
CA ASP A 444 -6.39 5.58 9.67
C ASP A 444 -6.78 5.54 11.16
N MET A 445 -6.16 6.41 11.98
CA MET A 445 -6.41 6.48 13.43
C MET A 445 -7.84 6.89 13.81
N ASP A 446 -8.61 7.46 12.87
CA ASP A 446 -10.00 7.84 13.11
C ASP A 446 -10.96 6.64 12.97
N LEU A 447 -10.47 5.50 12.47
CA LEU A 447 -11.26 4.28 12.25
C LEU A 447 -11.52 3.56 13.58
N LYS A 448 -12.78 3.52 14.00
CA LYS A 448 -13.18 3.01 15.33
C LYS A 448 -13.09 1.49 15.44
N ASP A 449 -13.56 0.77 14.42
CA ASP A 449 -13.64 -0.69 14.40
C ASP A 449 -12.50 -1.29 13.55
N TRP A 450 -11.29 -0.70 13.64
CA TRP A 450 -10.16 -1.03 12.74
C TRP A 450 -9.76 -2.50 12.79
N GLU A 451 -9.85 -3.17 13.94
CA GLU A 451 -9.53 -4.59 14.09
C GLU A 451 -10.41 -5.44 13.14
N HIS A 452 -11.71 -5.19 13.15
CA HIS A 452 -12.63 -5.87 12.27
C HIS A 452 -12.46 -5.43 10.81
N LEU A 453 -12.33 -4.13 10.55
CA LEU A 453 -12.28 -3.60 9.18
C LEU A 453 -11.01 -3.98 8.41
N TYR A 454 -9.86 -4.15 9.09
CA TYR A 454 -8.63 -4.61 8.44
C TYR A 454 -8.55 -6.12 8.30
N TYR A 455 -9.02 -6.87 9.31
CA TYR A 455 -8.69 -8.29 9.44
C TYR A 455 -9.89 -9.24 9.40
N LEU A 456 -11.12 -8.73 9.45
CA LEU A 456 -12.35 -9.51 9.48
C LEU A 456 -12.23 -10.69 10.48
N ASP A 457 -12.55 -11.91 10.02
CA ASP A 457 -12.50 -13.13 10.82
C ASP A 457 -11.06 -13.62 11.13
N ASN A 458 -10.04 -13.01 10.52
CA ASN A 458 -8.64 -13.35 10.76
C ASN A 458 -8.07 -12.74 12.06
N TYR A 459 -8.73 -11.73 12.65
CA TYR A 459 -8.21 -11.02 13.82
C TYR A 459 -7.96 -11.91 15.04
N PRO A 460 -8.85 -12.84 15.45
CA PRO A 460 -8.59 -13.73 16.57
C PRO A 460 -7.33 -14.61 16.39
N ARG A 461 -7.04 -15.06 15.15
CA ARG A 461 -5.81 -15.81 14.88
C ARG A 461 -4.58 -14.93 15.01
N LEU A 462 -4.64 -13.68 14.54
CA LEU A 462 -3.55 -12.70 14.73
C LEU A 462 -3.28 -12.44 16.22
N GLN A 463 -4.32 -12.32 17.05
CA GLN A 463 -4.18 -12.15 18.50
C GLN A 463 -3.47 -13.34 19.15
N LYS A 464 -3.82 -14.57 18.76
CA LYS A 464 -3.14 -15.78 19.23
C LYS A 464 -1.64 -15.75 18.88
N VAL A 465 -1.30 -15.43 17.63
CA VAL A 465 0.11 -15.32 17.18
C VAL A 465 0.82 -14.21 17.95
N LYS A 466 0.16 -13.07 18.18
CA LYS A 466 0.72 -11.96 18.98
C LYS A 466 1.05 -12.41 20.40
N GLY A 467 0.13 -13.13 21.07
CA GLY A 467 0.35 -13.65 22.42
C GLY A 467 1.50 -14.66 22.50
N GLU A 468 1.75 -15.41 21.43
CA GLU A 468 2.86 -16.39 21.37
C GLU A 468 4.23 -15.70 21.11
N TRP A 469 4.28 -14.72 20.19
CA TRP A 469 5.54 -14.17 19.66
C TRP A 469 5.93 -12.82 20.24
N ASP A 470 5.00 -12.10 20.83
CA ASP A 470 5.23 -10.84 21.53
C ASP A 470 4.33 -10.71 22.78
N PRO A 471 4.47 -11.63 23.75
CA PRO A 471 3.60 -11.70 24.93
C PRO A 471 3.68 -10.47 25.84
N HIS A 472 4.71 -9.66 25.69
CA HIS A 472 4.94 -8.42 26.46
C HIS A 472 4.53 -7.15 25.68
N ASP A 473 3.93 -7.30 24.50
CA ASP A 473 3.53 -6.19 23.61
C ASP A 473 4.67 -5.17 23.39
N VAL A 474 5.88 -5.69 23.13
CA VAL A 474 7.08 -4.87 22.87
C VAL A 474 6.94 -4.11 21.56
N PHE A 475 6.33 -4.76 20.55
CA PHE A 475 6.14 -4.22 19.22
C PHE A 475 4.70 -3.74 19.06
N HIS A 476 4.46 -2.46 19.31
CA HIS A 476 3.11 -1.89 19.25
C HIS A 476 3.07 -0.48 18.65
N HIS A 477 1.91 -0.14 18.12
CA HIS A 477 1.52 1.18 17.62
C HIS A 477 0.01 1.38 17.82
N GLY A 478 -0.54 2.53 17.39
CA GLY A 478 -1.93 2.89 17.67
C GLY A 478 -2.98 1.89 17.18
N GLN A 479 -2.68 1.13 16.12
CA GLN A 479 -3.56 0.10 15.55
C GLN A 479 -2.82 -1.25 15.41
N SER A 480 -1.93 -1.57 16.33
CA SER A 480 -1.28 -2.89 16.35
C SER A 480 -2.22 -3.96 16.86
N VAL A 481 -2.00 -5.20 16.39
CA VAL A 481 -2.70 -6.39 16.89
C VAL A 481 -2.48 -6.49 18.41
N ARG A 482 -3.56 -6.61 19.16
CA ARG A 482 -3.52 -6.71 20.63
C ARG A 482 -3.26 -8.14 21.07
N VAL A 483 -2.55 -8.31 22.17
CA VAL A 483 -2.44 -9.61 22.84
C VAL A 483 -3.83 -10.08 23.21
N GLY A 484 -4.21 -11.31 22.83
CA GLY A 484 -5.50 -11.91 23.08
C GLY A 484 -5.67 -12.44 24.50
#